data_804a92a1eef37506610b5ad6a6421f0c
#
_entry.id   804a92a1eef37506610b5ad6a6421f0c
#
_cell.length_a   1.000
_cell.length_b   1.000
_cell.length_c   1.000
_cell.angle_alpha   90.00
_cell.angle_beta   90.00
_cell.angle_gamma   90.00
#
_symmetry.space_group_name_H-M   'P 1'
#
loop_
_entity.id
_entity.type
_entity.pdbx_description
1 polymer ?
#
loop_
_entity_poly.entity_id
_entity_poly.type
_entity_poly.pdbx_seq_one_letter_code
_entity_poly.pdbx_strand_id
1 'polypeptide(L)'
;VGDHVMYASCFADLAKYARDVIIETLPRIAPLFQRSFPQYQVVTRSALPPDWSVETIAAKAAAADLPMLIGGDIEHLPGRAGFLVPDAFLMTKLRDRYRARFPGKRIIGISWRSGNRDSAAIRSLDLPYWKQLLDQPDCAFVSLQYGDISRDLEELKEQLGDDIYDRVYWDREINPLGNLDPFAAQIAAVDLVISVDNSTVHFAGGLGKPCWVMVPINSDWRWQLDRADTAWYESLELFRQDKASGWDDVIGRIVTRLATLDDETLNAADLRHYY
;
A
#
# COMPACT_ATOMS: atom_id res chain seq x y z
N VAL A 1 -6.13 -9.29 -3.27
CA VAL A 1 -5.92 -8.53 -2.02
C VAL A 1 -6.04 -7.05 -2.28
N GLY A 2 -5.33 -6.50 -3.26
CA GLY A 2 -5.41 -5.08 -3.59
C GLY A 2 -6.84 -4.58 -3.74
N ASP A 3 -7.67 -5.30 -4.50
CA ASP A 3 -9.09 -4.95 -4.71
C ASP A 3 -9.90 -5.01 -3.40
N HIS A 4 -9.63 -5.96 -2.50
CA HIS A 4 -10.27 -6.00 -1.17
C HIS A 4 -9.99 -4.74 -0.37
N VAL A 5 -8.74 -4.25 -0.41
CA VAL A 5 -8.38 -2.99 0.27
C VAL A 5 -9.02 -1.81 -0.44
N MET A 6 -8.92 -1.73 -1.76
CA MET A 6 -9.43 -0.61 -2.54
C MET A 6 -10.93 -0.38 -2.29
N TYR A 7 -11.73 -1.44 -2.42
CA TYR A 7 -13.18 -1.33 -2.21
C TYR A 7 -13.58 -1.17 -0.74
N ALA A 8 -12.70 -1.50 0.21
CA ALA A 8 -12.95 -1.24 1.62
C ALA A 8 -13.02 0.27 1.95
N SER A 9 -12.54 1.14 1.06
CA SER A 9 -12.78 2.59 1.15
C SER A 9 -14.26 2.95 1.26
N CYS A 10 -15.15 2.12 0.72
CA CYS A 10 -16.60 2.30 0.79
C CYS A 10 -17.22 1.84 2.12
N PHE A 11 -16.49 1.09 2.96
CA PHE A 11 -17.08 0.48 4.16
C PHE A 11 -17.43 1.51 5.23
N ALA A 12 -16.74 2.64 5.30
CA ALA A 12 -17.00 3.69 6.28
C ALA A 12 -18.46 4.19 6.25
N ASP A 13 -19.09 4.18 5.08
CA ASP A 13 -20.43 4.73 4.85
C ASP A 13 -21.55 3.68 4.88
N LEU A 14 -21.25 2.39 5.04
CA LEU A 14 -22.27 1.34 5.00
C LEU A 14 -23.34 1.48 6.10
N ALA A 15 -23.00 2.05 7.25
CA ALA A 15 -23.96 2.34 8.32
C ALA A 15 -25.09 3.32 7.91
N LYS A 16 -24.90 4.08 6.83
CA LYS A 16 -25.96 4.95 6.27
C LYS A 16 -27.04 4.15 5.53
N TYR A 17 -26.73 2.93 5.09
CA TYR A 17 -27.59 2.10 4.24
C TYR A 17 -28.12 0.86 4.97
N ALA A 18 -27.42 0.37 5.97
CA ALA A 18 -27.81 -0.81 6.73
C ALA A 18 -27.43 -0.68 8.21
N ARG A 19 -28.34 -1.11 9.11
CA ARG A 19 -28.11 -1.08 10.56
C ARG A 19 -27.05 -2.11 10.97
N ASP A 20 -27.19 -3.32 10.47
CA ASP A 20 -26.34 -4.46 10.78
C ASP A 20 -25.58 -4.88 9.52
N VAL A 21 -24.26 -4.83 9.57
CA VAL A 21 -23.40 -5.12 8.41
C VAL A 21 -22.41 -6.22 8.78
N ILE A 22 -22.33 -7.22 7.90
CA ILE A 22 -21.24 -8.21 7.94
C ILE A 22 -20.31 -7.99 6.76
N ILE A 23 -19.02 -7.93 7.04
CA ILE A 23 -17.96 -7.88 6.03
C ILE A 23 -17.35 -9.28 5.93
N GLU A 24 -17.59 -9.97 4.81
CA GLU A 24 -16.92 -11.23 4.48
C GLU A 24 -15.60 -10.94 3.79
N THR A 25 -14.47 -11.43 4.33
CA THR A 25 -13.15 -11.16 3.79
C THR A 25 -12.20 -12.36 3.90
N LEU A 26 -10.97 -12.20 3.40
CA LEU A 26 -9.93 -13.23 3.49
C LEU A 26 -9.38 -13.34 4.92
N PRO A 27 -9.11 -14.56 5.44
CA PRO A 27 -8.57 -14.75 6.79
C PRO A 27 -7.34 -13.90 7.09
N ARG A 28 -6.44 -13.72 6.12
CA ARG A 28 -5.18 -13.00 6.29
C ARG A 28 -5.33 -11.48 6.42
N ILE A 29 -6.49 -10.90 6.08
CA ILE A 29 -6.76 -9.45 6.21
C ILE A 29 -7.83 -9.17 7.27
N ALA A 30 -8.54 -10.18 7.75
CA ALA A 30 -9.62 -10.02 8.70
C ALA A 30 -9.23 -9.29 9.99
N PRO A 31 -8.07 -9.54 10.64
CA PRO A 31 -7.66 -8.79 11.83
C PRO A 31 -7.51 -7.29 11.59
N LEU A 32 -6.93 -6.90 10.46
CA LEU A 32 -6.79 -5.50 10.05
C LEU A 32 -8.16 -4.86 9.83
N PHE A 33 -9.07 -5.53 9.14
CA PHE A 33 -10.42 -5.02 8.88
C PHE A 33 -11.26 -4.93 10.16
N GLN A 34 -11.16 -5.91 11.07
CA GLN A 34 -11.88 -5.85 12.35
C GLN A 34 -11.45 -4.65 13.18
N ARG A 35 -10.16 -4.30 13.17
CA ARG A 35 -9.65 -3.11 13.85
C ARG A 35 -10.05 -1.82 13.14
N SER A 36 -10.05 -1.82 11.81
CA SER A 36 -10.35 -0.65 10.99
C SER A 36 -11.84 -0.31 10.95
N PHE A 37 -12.71 -1.30 11.10
CA PHE A 37 -14.18 -1.17 11.04
C PHE A 37 -14.83 -1.81 12.27
N PRO A 38 -14.56 -1.31 13.49
CA PRO A 38 -15.03 -1.93 14.74
C PRO A 38 -16.55 -1.93 14.88
N GLN A 39 -17.25 -1.08 14.13
CA GLN A 39 -18.71 -1.00 14.09
C GLN A 39 -19.36 -2.15 13.31
N TYR A 40 -18.57 -2.94 12.54
CA TYR A 40 -19.07 -4.02 11.71
C TYR A 40 -18.54 -5.36 12.20
N GLN A 41 -19.28 -6.43 11.92
CA GLN A 41 -18.79 -7.77 12.12
C GLN A 41 -17.98 -8.21 10.91
N VAL A 42 -16.71 -8.54 11.14
CA VAL A 42 -15.82 -9.08 10.09
C VAL A 42 -15.77 -10.60 10.23
N VAL A 43 -16.07 -11.30 9.15
CA VAL A 43 -16.07 -12.77 9.10
C VAL A 43 -15.21 -13.29 7.94
N THR A 44 -14.79 -14.53 8.07
CA THR A 44 -14.16 -15.26 6.98
C THR A 44 -15.14 -16.27 6.40
N ARG A 45 -14.96 -16.67 5.16
CA ARG A 45 -15.88 -17.55 4.42
C ARG A 45 -16.25 -18.85 5.13
N SER A 46 -15.40 -19.32 6.04
CA SER A 46 -15.59 -20.56 6.82
C SER A 46 -16.28 -20.34 8.17
N ALA A 47 -16.59 -19.12 8.56
CA ALA A 47 -17.04 -18.78 9.92
C ALA A 47 -18.13 -17.70 9.89
N LEU A 48 -19.25 -17.99 9.22
CA LEU A 48 -20.46 -17.20 9.43
C LEU A 48 -20.96 -17.41 10.88
N PRO A 49 -21.45 -16.37 11.58
CA PRO A 49 -22.04 -16.53 12.88
C PRO A 49 -23.17 -17.58 12.87
N PRO A 50 -23.28 -18.45 13.90
CA PRO A 50 -24.24 -19.54 13.93
C PRO A 50 -25.71 -19.13 13.83
N ASP A 51 -26.00 -17.90 14.22
CA ASP A 51 -27.32 -17.28 14.25
C ASP A 51 -27.67 -16.54 12.94
N TRP A 52 -26.73 -16.49 11.99
CA TRP A 52 -26.95 -15.88 10.69
C TRP A 52 -27.22 -16.96 9.64
N SER A 53 -28.49 -17.19 9.35
CA SER A 53 -28.89 -17.96 8.18
C SER A 53 -29.00 -17.07 6.94
N VAL A 54 -28.91 -17.65 5.76
CA VAL A 54 -29.16 -16.95 4.49
C VAL A 54 -30.54 -16.30 4.49
N GLU A 55 -31.49 -16.83 5.25
CA GLU A 55 -32.87 -16.34 5.39
C GLU A 55 -32.98 -15.04 6.19
N THR A 56 -31.99 -14.74 7.03
CA THR A 56 -31.94 -13.51 7.83
C THR A 56 -31.19 -12.36 7.17
N ILE A 57 -30.48 -12.64 6.06
CA ILE A 57 -29.73 -11.64 5.30
C ILE A 57 -30.67 -10.92 4.33
N ALA A 58 -30.94 -9.65 4.59
CA ALA A 58 -31.84 -8.84 3.76
C ALA A 58 -31.26 -8.52 2.36
N ALA A 59 -29.93 -8.31 2.28
CA ALA A 59 -29.24 -8.04 1.01
C ALA A 59 -27.78 -8.50 1.06
N LYS A 60 -27.22 -8.84 -0.09
CA LYS A 60 -25.82 -9.17 -0.30
C LYS A 60 -25.29 -8.41 -1.51
N ALA A 61 -24.13 -7.76 -1.36
CA ALA A 61 -23.44 -7.07 -2.44
C ALA A 61 -21.99 -7.49 -2.53
N ALA A 62 -21.42 -7.52 -3.72
CA ALA A 62 -19.98 -7.60 -3.86
C ALA A 62 -19.34 -6.25 -3.49
N ALA A 63 -18.18 -6.26 -2.83
CA ALA A 63 -17.49 -5.02 -2.49
C ALA A 63 -17.21 -4.14 -3.72
N ALA A 64 -16.99 -4.75 -4.89
CA ALA A 64 -16.79 -4.04 -6.14
C ALA A 64 -18.02 -3.26 -6.64
N ASP A 65 -19.23 -3.63 -6.21
CA ASP A 65 -20.47 -2.94 -6.59
C ASP A 65 -20.77 -1.74 -5.67
N LEU A 66 -20.09 -1.64 -4.52
CA LEU A 66 -20.36 -0.61 -3.53
C LEU A 66 -20.20 0.82 -4.06
N PRO A 67 -19.18 1.18 -4.84
CA PRO A 67 -19.07 2.54 -5.38
C PRO A 67 -20.32 2.97 -6.14
N MET A 68 -20.93 2.06 -6.91
CA MET A 68 -22.18 2.32 -7.63
C MET A 68 -23.39 2.36 -6.69
N LEU A 69 -23.46 1.43 -5.73
CA LEU A 69 -24.63 1.28 -4.83
C LEU A 69 -24.76 2.43 -3.84
N ILE A 70 -23.63 2.96 -3.34
CA ILE A 70 -23.64 4.10 -2.42
C ILE A 70 -23.85 5.45 -3.13
N GLY A 71 -24.05 5.43 -4.45
CA GLY A 71 -24.33 6.62 -5.25
C GLY A 71 -23.14 7.58 -5.34
N GLY A 72 -21.93 7.06 -5.16
CA GLY A 72 -20.72 7.88 -5.08
C GLY A 72 -20.18 8.27 -6.46
N ASP A 73 -19.90 9.54 -6.62
CA ASP A 73 -18.83 9.98 -7.49
C ASP A 73 -17.53 9.39 -6.95
N ILE A 74 -16.77 8.71 -7.79
CA ILE A 74 -15.49 8.09 -7.42
C ILE A 74 -14.51 9.12 -6.80
N GLU A 75 -14.66 10.40 -7.15
CA GLU A 75 -13.86 11.49 -6.60
C GLU A 75 -14.23 11.85 -5.14
N HIS A 76 -15.34 11.34 -4.62
CA HIS A 76 -15.84 11.63 -3.28
C HIS A 76 -16.05 10.36 -2.43
N LEU A 77 -15.26 9.33 -2.68
CA LEU A 77 -15.31 8.11 -1.86
C LEU A 77 -14.97 8.39 -0.40
N PRO A 78 -15.68 7.81 0.56
CA PRO A 78 -15.54 8.14 1.99
C PRO A 78 -14.17 7.78 2.59
N GLY A 79 -13.49 6.81 2.02
CA GLY A 79 -12.19 6.31 2.50
C GLY A 79 -10.97 6.98 1.87
N ARG A 80 -11.12 8.04 1.09
CA ARG A 80 -9.97 8.64 0.39
C ARG A 80 -8.85 9.16 1.29
N ALA A 81 -9.19 9.69 2.46
CA ALA A 81 -8.22 10.22 3.43
C ALA A 81 -7.48 9.14 4.23
N GLY A 82 -7.87 7.87 4.06
CA GLY A 82 -7.39 6.74 4.83
C GLY A 82 -8.51 6.14 5.69
N PHE A 83 -8.52 4.82 5.82
CA PHE A 83 -9.56 4.07 6.54
C PHE A 83 -9.03 2.83 7.23
N LEU A 84 -7.80 2.44 6.98
CA LEU A 84 -7.14 1.33 7.66
C LEU A 84 -6.43 1.81 8.92
N VAL A 85 -6.58 1.07 9.99
CA VAL A 85 -5.94 1.32 11.29
C VAL A 85 -4.90 0.22 11.52
N PRO A 86 -3.58 0.53 11.51
CA PRO A 86 -2.54 -0.46 11.75
C PRO A 86 -2.50 -0.86 13.24
N ASP A 87 -1.82 -1.96 13.56
CA ASP A 87 -1.43 -2.25 14.94
C ASP A 87 -0.40 -1.21 15.40
N ALA A 88 -0.84 -0.30 16.29
CA ALA A 88 -0.03 0.84 16.74
C ALA A 88 1.24 0.41 17.52
N PHE A 89 1.14 -0.68 18.31
CA PHE A 89 2.29 -1.20 19.05
C PHE A 89 3.34 -1.76 18.10
N LEU A 90 2.92 -2.59 17.15
CA LEU A 90 3.82 -3.18 16.17
C LEU A 90 4.39 -2.11 15.21
N MET A 91 3.58 -1.15 14.78
CA MET A 91 4.02 -0.01 13.97
C MET A 91 5.14 0.76 14.67
N THR A 92 4.96 1.12 15.95
CA THR A 92 5.98 1.84 16.73
C THR A 92 7.25 1.00 16.87
N LYS A 93 7.13 -0.28 17.23
CA LYS A 93 8.26 -1.21 17.34
C LYS A 93 9.07 -1.31 16.05
N LEU A 94 8.40 -1.39 14.90
CA LEU A 94 9.05 -1.47 13.58
C LEU A 94 9.72 -0.14 13.22
N ARG A 95 9.05 0.99 13.47
CA ARG A 95 9.61 2.33 13.27
C ARG A 95 10.88 2.54 14.07
N ASP A 96 10.88 2.19 15.34
CA ASP A 96 12.06 2.29 16.22
C ASP A 96 13.21 1.40 15.72
N ARG A 97 12.91 0.17 15.29
CA ARG A 97 13.87 -0.75 14.70
C ARG A 97 14.53 -0.14 13.45
N TYR A 98 13.76 0.43 12.55
CA TYR A 98 14.28 1.00 11.30
C TYR A 98 15.08 2.28 11.56
N ARG A 99 14.61 3.14 12.46
CA ARG A 99 15.35 4.33 12.89
C ARG A 99 16.66 4.00 13.59
N ALA A 100 16.68 2.98 14.43
CA ALA A 100 17.91 2.51 15.09
C ALA A 100 18.92 1.93 14.10
N ARG A 101 18.45 1.23 13.05
CA ARG A 101 19.30 0.68 12.00
C ARG A 101 19.88 1.76 11.08
N PHE A 102 19.11 2.79 10.79
CA PHE A 102 19.45 3.84 9.84
C PHE A 102 19.31 5.23 10.48
N PRO A 103 20.18 5.58 11.44
CA PRO A 103 20.04 6.84 12.16
C PRO A 103 20.19 8.03 11.21
N GLY A 104 19.26 8.99 11.33
CA GLY A 104 19.25 10.21 10.52
C GLY A 104 18.84 10.04 9.06
N LYS A 105 18.44 8.83 8.63
CA LYS A 105 17.97 8.59 7.25
C LYS A 105 16.45 8.68 7.17
N ARG A 106 15.96 9.07 6.01
CA ARG A 106 14.55 8.92 5.62
C ARG A 106 14.30 7.46 5.28
N ILE A 107 13.31 6.85 5.91
CA ILE A 107 12.97 5.43 5.73
C ILE A 107 11.92 5.30 4.64
N ILE A 108 12.29 4.73 3.51
CA ILE A 108 11.41 4.56 2.35
C ILE A 108 11.07 3.08 2.19
N GLY A 109 9.78 2.77 2.20
CA GLY A 109 9.28 1.43 1.85
C GLY A 109 9.27 1.24 0.34
N ILE A 110 9.85 0.16 -0.17
CA ILE A 110 9.92 -0.11 -1.62
C ILE A 110 9.30 -1.45 -2.00
N SER A 111 8.60 -1.47 -3.15
CA SER A 111 8.11 -2.72 -3.76
C SER A 111 8.19 -2.60 -5.29
N TRP A 112 8.91 -3.51 -5.93
CA TRP A 112 9.36 -3.40 -7.31
C TRP A 112 8.76 -4.41 -8.28
N ARG A 113 7.99 -5.40 -7.78
CA ARG A 113 7.35 -6.43 -8.60
C ARG A 113 5.87 -6.58 -8.31
N SER A 114 5.11 -6.88 -9.36
CA SER A 114 3.71 -7.30 -9.28
C SER A 114 3.61 -8.83 -9.41
N GLY A 115 2.75 -9.46 -8.60
CA GLY A 115 2.48 -10.90 -8.70
C GLY A 115 1.31 -11.25 -9.62
N ASN A 116 0.71 -10.29 -10.27
CA ASN A 116 -0.34 -10.55 -11.24
C ASN A 116 0.27 -11.10 -12.53
N ARG A 117 -0.01 -12.38 -12.84
CA ARG A 117 0.59 -13.10 -13.97
C ARG A 117 0.37 -12.40 -15.32
N ASP A 118 -0.77 -11.76 -15.51
CA ASP A 118 -1.16 -11.15 -16.78
C ASP A 118 -0.49 -9.79 -17.01
N SER A 119 -0.06 -9.11 -15.96
CA SER A 119 0.49 -7.76 -16.03
C SER A 119 1.86 -7.58 -15.34
N ALA A 120 2.42 -8.66 -14.77
CA ALA A 120 3.70 -8.58 -14.07
C ALA A 120 4.82 -8.03 -14.94
N ALA A 121 4.91 -8.49 -16.18
CA ALA A 121 5.98 -8.09 -17.11
C ALA A 121 6.01 -6.58 -17.43
N ILE A 122 4.86 -5.92 -17.44
CA ILE A 122 4.75 -4.49 -17.73
C ILE A 122 4.85 -3.60 -16.49
N ARG A 123 4.66 -4.17 -15.30
CA ARG A 123 4.63 -3.44 -14.01
C ARG A 123 5.87 -3.68 -13.16
N SER A 124 6.62 -4.75 -13.42
CA SER A 124 7.75 -5.14 -12.59
C SER A 124 9.07 -4.61 -13.17
N LEU A 125 9.97 -4.28 -12.27
CA LEU A 125 11.34 -3.88 -12.56
C LEU A 125 12.28 -4.71 -11.69
N ASP A 126 13.45 -5.04 -12.20
CA ASP A 126 14.48 -5.67 -11.37
C ASP A 126 15.03 -4.65 -10.37
N LEU A 127 15.34 -5.09 -9.16
CA LEU A 127 15.76 -4.19 -8.08
C LEU A 127 17.02 -3.36 -8.44
N PRO A 128 18.05 -3.89 -9.13
CA PRO A 128 19.18 -3.08 -9.54
C PRO A 128 18.84 -1.93 -10.50
N TYR A 129 17.70 -2.02 -11.22
CA TYR A 129 17.24 -0.94 -12.09
C TYR A 129 16.90 0.34 -11.29
N TRP A 130 16.62 0.21 -10.00
CA TRP A 130 16.33 1.31 -9.10
C TRP A 130 17.57 2.04 -8.58
N LYS A 131 18.77 1.75 -9.15
CA LYS A 131 20.05 2.30 -8.72
C LYS A 131 20.00 3.79 -8.40
N GLN A 132 19.45 4.61 -9.30
CA GLN A 132 19.43 6.06 -9.15
C GLN A 132 18.64 6.49 -7.88
N LEU A 133 17.59 5.75 -7.53
CA LEU A 133 16.83 5.98 -6.30
C LEU A 133 17.58 5.41 -5.09
N LEU A 134 18.11 4.19 -5.19
CA LEU A 134 18.80 3.52 -4.07
C LEU A 134 20.11 4.20 -3.66
N ASP A 135 20.70 4.99 -4.57
CA ASP A 135 21.94 5.73 -4.33
C ASP A 135 21.73 7.09 -3.61
N GLN A 136 20.49 7.40 -3.21
CA GLN A 136 20.22 8.66 -2.48
C GLN A 136 20.81 8.60 -1.07
N PRO A 137 21.79 9.49 -0.73
CA PRO A 137 22.58 9.36 0.48
C PRO A 137 21.77 9.55 1.77
N ASP A 138 20.69 10.31 1.74
CA ASP A 138 19.86 10.63 2.91
C ASP A 138 18.71 9.64 3.11
N CYS A 139 18.68 8.55 2.32
CA CYS A 139 17.62 7.56 2.35
C CYS A 139 18.13 6.19 2.76
N ALA A 140 17.26 5.41 3.39
CA ALA A 140 17.38 3.98 3.58
C ALA A 140 16.06 3.30 3.19
N PHE A 141 16.15 2.07 2.73
CA PHE A 141 15.03 1.41 2.07
C PHE A 141 14.63 0.16 2.83
N VAL A 142 13.33 0.03 3.10
CA VAL A 142 12.73 -1.17 3.70
C VAL A 142 11.95 -1.90 2.61
N SER A 143 12.29 -3.17 2.39
CA SER A 143 11.56 -3.99 1.44
C SER A 143 10.14 -4.26 1.91
N LEU A 144 9.17 -3.84 1.12
CA LEU A 144 7.76 -4.18 1.22
C LEU A 144 7.37 -5.24 0.16
N GLN A 145 8.36 -5.76 -0.57
CA GLN A 145 8.15 -6.77 -1.59
C GLN A 145 7.72 -8.09 -0.96
N TYR A 146 6.65 -8.68 -1.46
CA TYR A 146 6.20 -9.99 -1.03
C TYR A 146 6.97 -11.13 -1.74
N GLY A 147 7.01 -12.27 -1.06
CA GLY A 147 7.75 -13.47 -1.50
C GLY A 147 9.21 -13.45 -1.05
N ASP A 148 9.97 -14.43 -1.52
CA ASP A 148 11.41 -14.50 -1.32
C ASP A 148 12.11 -13.52 -2.26
N ILE A 149 12.91 -12.65 -1.68
CA ILE A 149 13.70 -11.63 -2.40
C ILE A 149 15.22 -11.88 -2.27
N SER A 150 15.63 -13.05 -1.81
CA SER A 150 17.06 -13.36 -1.63
C SER A 150 17.84 -13.14 -2.92
N ARG A 151 17.30 -13.63 -4.04
CA ARG A 151 17.92 -13.46 -5.34
C ARG A 151 17.99 -12.00 -5.80
N ASP A 152 16.93 -11.21 -5.55
CA ASP A 152 16.94 -9.78 -5.91
C ASP A 152 18.04 -9.03 -5.13
N LEU A 153 18.24 -9.39 -3.86
CA LEU A 153 19.29 -8.81 -3.02
C LEU A 153 20.69 -9.27 -3.41
N GLU A 154 20.86 -10.52 -3.82
CA GLU A 154 22.12 -11.04 -4.38
C GLU A 154 22.48 -10.29 -5.65
N GLU A 155 21.55 -10.18 -6.61
CA GLU A 155 21.72 -9.42 -7.84
C GLU A 155 22.02 -7.94 -7.60
N LEU A 156 21.34 -7.32 -6.61
CA LEU A 156 21.61 -5.95 -6.20
C LEU A 156 23.05 -5.79 -5.73
N LYS A 157 23.53 -6.68 -4.87
CA LYS A 157 24.88 -6.66 -4.33
C LYS A 157 25.94 -6.87 -5.39
N GLU A 158 25.71 -7.84 -6.28
CA GLU A 158 26.64 -8.15 -7.38
C GLU A 158 26.78 -7.00 -8.38
N GLN A 159 25.68 -6.32 -8.69
CA GLN A 159 25.65 -5.27 -9.71
C GLN A 159 26.00 -3.88 -9.17
N LEU A 160 25.60 -3.55 -7.94
CA LEU A 160 25.70 -2.21 -7.38
C LEU A 160 26.63 -2.09 -6.16
N GLY A 161 27.12 -3.21 -5.63
CA GLY A 161 28.07 -3.24 -4.53
C GLY A 161 27.45 -3.15 -3.14
N ASP A 162 28.30 -3.28 -2.11
CA ASP A 162 27.89 -3.34 -0.70
C ASP A 162 27.26 -2.03 -0.22
N ASP A 163 27.75 -0.87 -0.67
CA ASP A 163 27.29 0.44 -0.21
C ASP A 163 25.79 0.68 -0.50
N ILE A 164 25.29 0.23 -1.65
CA ILE A 164 23.87 0.31 -2.00
C ILE A 164 23.08 -0.82 -1.36
N TYR A 165 23.65 -2.03 -1.36
CA TYR A 165 23.05 -3.19 -0.72
C TYR A 165 22.74 -2.93 0.76
N ASP A 166 23.67 -2.34 1.52
CA ASP A 166 23.53 -2.08 2.95
C ASP A 166 22.44 -1.04 3.29
N ARG A 167 21.97 -0.28 2.29
CA ARG A 167 20.85 0.66 2.42
C ARG A 167 19.48 -0.01 2.27
N VAL A 168 19.44 -1.27 1.80
CA VAL A 168 18.19 -2.01 1.59
C VAL A 168 18.02 -3.05 2.70
N TYR A 169 16.98 -2.92 3.48
CA TYR A 169 16.68 -3.83 4.60
C TYR A 169 15.45 -4.70 4.29
N TRP A 170 15.64 -6.01 4.38
CA TRP A 170 14.55 -6.97 4.35
C TRP A 170 14.24 -7.45 5.77
N ASP A 171 13.07 -7.05 6.29
CA ASP A 171 12.59 -7.52 7.59
C ASP A 171 11.93 -8.90 7.44
N ARG A 172 12.70 -9.95 7.73
CA ARG A 172 12.27 -11.35 7.59
C ARG A 172 11.20 -11.77 8.59
N GLU A 173 10.93 -10.95 9.62
CA GLU A 173 9.85 -11.21 10.57
C GLU A 173 8.48 -10.88 9.98
N ILE A 174 8.43 -10.06 8.92
CA ILE A 174 7.19 -9.67 8.25
C ILE A 174 7.00 -10.49 6.99
N ASN A 175 5.89 -11.23 6.94
CA ASN A 175 5.53 -12.04 5.77
C ASN A 175 4.29 -11.45 5.06
N PRO A 176 4.45 -10.70 3.96
CA PRO A 176 3.33 -10.11 3.21
C PRO A 176 2.43 -11.12 2.50
N LEU A 177 2.80 -12.41 2.45
CA LEU A 177 1.95 -13.48 1.89
C LEU A 177 1.10 -14.17 2.96
N GLY A 178 1.50 -14.06 4.23
CA GLY A 178 0.80 -14.65 5.37
C GLY A 178 -0.26 -13.73 5.96
N ASN A 179 -0.10 -13.37 7.23
CA ASN A 179 -0.93 -12.37 7.89
C ASN A 179 -0.58 -10.96 7.39
N LEU A 180 -1.57 -10.24 6.88
CA LEU A 180 -1.39 -8.90 6.31
C LEU A 180 -1.46 -7.77 7.36
N ASP A 181 -1.81 -8.08 8.59
CA ASP A 181 -1.87 -7.10 9.66
C ASP A 181 -0.46 -6.58 10.06
N PRO A 182 0.56 -7.44 10.29
CA PRO A 182 1.93 -6.98 10.45
C PRO A 182 2.49 -6.23 9.22
N PHE A 183 2.06 -6.59 8.02
CA PHE A 183 2.46 -5.88 6.80
C PHE A 183 1.88 -4.46 6.75
N ALA A 184 0.63 -4.27 7.15
CA ALA A 184 0.03 -2.93 7.29
C ALA A 184 0.79 -2.08 8.33
N ALA A 185 1.19 -2.67 9.47
CA ALA A 185 2.01 -2.00 10.47
C ALA A 185 3.40 -1.63 9.92
N GLN A 186 4.00 -2.49 9.08
CA GLN A 186 5.27 -2.22 8.42
C GLN A 186 5.18 -1.02 7.46
N ILE A 187 4.13 -0.98 6.63
CA ILE A 187 3.86 0.15 5.73
C ILE A 187 3.65 1.45 6.53
N ALA A 188 2.92 1.39 7.63
CA ALA A 188 2.70 2.55 8.49
C ALA A 188 3.99 3.03 9.20
N ALA A 189 4.98 2.14 9.39
CA ALA A 189 6.23 2.43 10.08
C ALA A 189 7.27 3.20 9.24
N VAL A 190 7.15 3.22 7.91
CA VAL A 190 8.05 3.97 7.02
C VAL A 190 7.57 5.41 6.79
N ASP A 191 8.43 6.28 6.29
CA ASP A 191 8.09 7.70 6.06
C ASP A 191 7.34 7.89 4.75
N LEU A 192 7.74 7.16 3.71
CA LEU A 192 7.20 7.21 2.36
C LEU A 192 7.19 5.82 1.77
N VAL A 193 6.23 5.50 0.94
CA VAL A 193 6.23 4.29 0.11
C VAL A 193 6.51 4.67 -1.35
N ILE A 194 7.41 3.94 -2.02
CA ILE A 194 7.60 4.02 -3.47
C ILE A 194 7.41 2.61 -4.03
N SER A 195 6.44 2.43 -4.90
CA SER A 195 6.06 1.10 -5.36
C SER A 195 5.59 1.10 -6.81
N VAL A 196 5.85 0.00 -7.50
CA VAL A 196 5.10 -0.29 -8.74
C VAL A 196 3.63 -0.53 -8.41
N ASP A 197 2.75 -0.49 -9.42
CA ASP A 197 1.32 -0.78 -9.29
C ASP A 197 1.09 -2.24 -8.84
N ASN A 198 0.97 -2.44 -7.54
CA ASN A 198 0.66 -3.71 -6.90
C ASN A 198 -0.18 -3.53 -5.61
N SER A 199 -0.39 -4.59 -4.83
CA SER A 199 -1.22 -4.51 -3.62
C SER A 199 -0.66 -3.56 -2.54
N THR A 200 0.66 -3.32 -2.49
CA THR A 200 1.29 -2.44 -1.49
C THR A 200 0.74 -1.02 -1.55
N VAL A 201 0.48 -0.50 -2.77
CA VAL A 201 -0.05 0.86 -2.95
C VAL A 201 -1.44 1.02 -2.36
N HIS A 202 -2.27 -0.03 -2.42
CA HIS A 202 -3.61 0.00 -1.84
C HIS A 202 -3.56 0.01 -0.30
N PHE A 203 -2.64 -0.75 0.29
CA PHE A 203 -2.40 -0.66 1.75
C PHE A 203 -1.90 0.72 2.15
N ALA A 204 -0.93 1.28 1.43
CA ALA A 204 -0.43 2.63 1.70
C ALA A 204 -1.56 3.66 1.63
N GLY A 205 -2.36 3.63 0.56
CA GLY A 205 -3.51 4.52 0.40
C GLY A 205 -4.57 4.34 1.48
N GLY A 206 -4.93 3.08 1.80
CA GLY A 206 -5.87 2.77 2.87
C GLY A 206 -5.41 3.22 4.24
N LEU A 207 -4.11 3.24 4.51
CA LEU A 207 -3.49 3.76 5.72
C LEU A 207 -3.30 5.30 5.71
N GLY A 208 -3.62 5.97 4.60
CA GLY A 208 -3.32 7.40 4.43
C GLY A 208 -1.82 7.72 4.37
N LYS A 209 -0.97 6.71 4.13
CA LYS A 209 0.48 6.85 4.06
C LYS A 209 0.88 7.51 2.73
N PRO A 210 1.77 8.51 2.72
CA PRO A 210 2.34 9.03 1.48
C PRO A 210 2.91 7.91 0.62
N CYS A 211 2.47 7.83 -0.63
CA CYS A 211 2.91 6.79 -1.54
C CYS A 211 3.05 7.31 -2.97
N TRP A 212 4.19 7.06 -3.56
CA TRP A 212 4.48 7.34 -4.97
C TRP A 212 4.37 6.07 -5.78
N VAL A 213 3.45 6.08 -6.73
CA VAL A 213 3.10 4.90 -7.51
C VAL A 213 3.70 5.00 -8.90
N MET A 214 4.54 4.05 -9.26
CA MET A 214 5.08 3.90 -10.61
C MET A 214 4.04 3.20 -11.48
N VAL A 215 3.43 3.95 -12.41
CA VAL A 215 2.29 3.51 -13.22
C VAL A 215 2.75 3.25 -14.66
N PRO A 216 2.57 2.03 -15.20
CA PRO A 216 2.93 1.73 -16.58
C PRO A 216 2.04 2.48 -17.56
N ILE A 217 2.49 2.62 -18.80
CA ILE A 217 1.73 3.29 -19.86
C ILE A 217 0.36 2.64 -20.10
N ASN A 218 0.31 1.31 -20.06
CA ASN A 218 -0.93 0.55 -20.12
C ASN A 218 -1.41 0.27 -18.70
N SER A 219 -1.83 1.33 -18.01
CA SER A 219 -2.27 1.25 -16.62
C SER A 219 -3.65 0.62 -16.49
N ASP A 220 -3.93 0.09 -15.30
CA ASP A 220 -5.26 -0.36 -14.91
C ASP A 220 -6.23 0.83 -14.84
N TRP A 221 -7.53 0.59 -15.14
CA TRP A 221 -8.60 1.59 -15.14
C TRP A 221 -8.69 2.42 -13.86
N ARG A 222 -8.32 1.83 -12.72
CA ARG A 222 -8.36 2.49 -11.39
C ARG A 222 -7.46 3.71 -11.29
N TRP A 223 -6.43 3.78 -12.10
CA TRP A 223 -5.50 4.92 -12.14
C TRP A 223 -5.96 6.00 -13.10
N GLN A 224 -7.00 5.76 -13.88
CA GLN A 224 -7.53 6.69 -14.90
C GLN A 224 -6.44 7.15 -15.89
N LEU A 225 -6.67 8.20 -16.65
CA LEU A 225 -5.71 8.78 -17.59
C LEU A 225 -5.46 10.25 -17.21
N ASP A 226 -4.34 10.77 -17.65
CA ASP A 226 -4.00 12.20 -17.68
C ASP A 226 -4.09 12.93 -16.31
N ARG A 227 -3.80 12.18 -15.20
CA ARG A 227 -3.74 12.76 -13.86
C ARG A 227 -2.56 12.23 -13.05
N ALA A 228 -2.02 13.07 -12.17
CA ALA A 228 -0.91 12.72 -11.26
C ALA A 228 -1.39 12.26 -9.87
N ASP A 229 -2.67 12.43 -9.56
CA ASP A 229 -3.33 11.94 -8.34
C ASP A 229 -4.23 10.74 -8.64
N THR A 230 -4.97 10.26 -7.67
CA THR A 230 -5.96 9.20 -7.83
C THR A 230 -7.26 9.53 -7.12
N ALA A 231 -8.37 9.11 -7.70
CA ALA A 231 -9.68 9.23 -7.10
C ALA A 231 -9.85 8.38 -5.82
N TRP A 232 -9.04 7.31 -5.67
CA TRP A 232 -9.17 6.35 -4.57
C TRP A 232 -8.51 6.81 -3.26
N TYR A 233 -7.39 7.57 -3.34
CA TYR A 233 -6.57 7.87 -2.16
C TYR A 233 -5.95 9.26 -2.27
N GLU A 234 -6.12 10.07 -1.26
CA GLU A 234 -5.54 11.43 -1.22
C GLU A 234 -4.02 11.42 -1.02
N SER A 235 -3.48 10.35 -0.42
CA SER A 235 -2.07 10.23 -0.08
C SER A 235 -1.18 9.69 -1.20
N LEU A 236 -1.75 9.37 -2.37
CA LEU A 236 -1.01 8.80 -3.49
C LEU A 236 -0.71 9.84 -4.58
N GLU A 237 0.55 9.82 -5.05
CA GLU A 237 1.02 10.56 -6.22
C GLU A 237 1.44 9.56 -7.32
N LEU A 238 0.98 9.78 -8.57
CA LEU A 238 1.19 8.84 -9.68
C LEU A 238 2.31 9.32 -10.59
N PHE A 239 3.34 8.50 -10.71
CA PHE A 239 4.46 8.69 -11.63
C PHE A 239 4.28 7.79 -12.85
N ARG A 240 3.67 8.34 -13.89
CA ARG A 240 3.30 7.60 -15.10
C ARG A 240 4.46 7.45 -16.05
N GLN A 241 4.61 6.24 -16.60
CA GLN A 241 5.51 5.98 -17.71
C GLN A 241 5.04 6.70 -18.98
N ASP A 242 5.95 7.40 -19.66
CA ASP A 242 5.71 7.98 -20.99
C ASP A 242 6.17 7.00 -22.08
N LYS A 243 5.54 7.06 -23.26
CA LYS A 243 5.89 6.24 -24.44
C LYS A 243 7.33 6.40 -24.89
N ALA A 244 7.90 7.60 -24.74
CA ALA A 244 9.21 7.94 -25.26
C ALA A 244 10.36 7.56 -24.32
N SER A 245 10.16 7.56 -23.00
CA SER A 245 11.26 7.62 -22.01
C SER A 245 11.38 6.39 -21.12
N GLY A 246 10.42 5.45 -21.19
CA GLY A 246 10.48 4.24 -20.39
C GLY A 246 10.42 4.50 -18.86
N TRP A 247 11.06 3.61 -18.09
CA TRP A 247 11.09 3.71 -16.63
C TRP A 247 12.20 4.62 -16.08
N ASP A 248 13.23 4.91 -16.87
CA ASP A 248 14.34 5.79 -16.46
C ASP A 248 13.86 7.20 -16.13
N ASP A 249 12.95 7.73 -16.94
CA ASP A 249 12.33 9.03 -16.69
C ASP A 249 11.47 9.01 -15.41
N VAL A 250 10.71 7.94 -15.21
CA VAL A 250 9.89 7.79 -13.98
C VAL A 250 10.78 7.83 -12.74
N ILE A 251 11.88 7.07 -12.73
CA ILE A 251 12.83 7.06 -11.62
C ILE A 251 13.49 8.44 -11.46
N GLY A 252 13.89 9.07 -12.55
CA GLY A 252 14.48 10.42 -12.52
C GLY A 252 13.54 11.47 -11.92
N ARG A 253 12.24 11.44 -12.28
CA ARG A 253 11.22 12.32 -11.69
C ARG A 253 10.99 12.04 -10.20
N ILE A 254 10.97 10.76 -9.79
CA ILE A 254 10.88 10.35 -8.38
C ILE A 254 12.07 10.91 -7.58
N VAL A 255 13.30 10.75 -8.08
CA VAL A 255 14.52 11.26 -7.44
C VAL A 255 14.48 12.79 -7.33
N THR A 256 14.08 13.47 -8.39
CA THR A 256 13.92 14.96 -8.38
C THR A 256 12.89 15.37 -7.34
N ARG A 257 11.77 14.69 -7.26
CA ARG A 257 10.70 14.96 -6.27
C ARG A 257 11.18 14.69 -4.84
N LEU A 258 11.96 13.62 -4.65
CA LEU A 258 12.53 13.24 -3.35
C LEU A 258 13.50 14.32 -2.82
N ALA A 259 14.30 14.93 -3.70
CA ALA A 259 15.23 16.00 -3.35
C ALA A 259 14.51 17.28 -2.90
N THR A 260 13.26 17.49 -3.30
CA THR A 260 12.44 18.67 -2.92
C THR A 260 11.47 18.38 -1.77
N LEU A 261 11.44 17.17 -1.27
CA LEU A 261 10.53 16.76 -0.21
C LEU A 261 11.09 17.19 1.15
N ASP A 262 10.37 18.04 1.86
CA ASP A 262 10.70 18.41 3.23
C ASP A 262 10.13 17.41 4.26
N ASP A 263 10.81 17.28 5.39
CA ASP A 263 10.41 16.35 6.45
C ASP A 263 9.15 16.84 7.20
N GLU A 264 8.81 18.14 7.15
CA GLU A 264 7.58 18.64 7.75
C GLU A 264 6.35 18.12 6.99
N THR A 265 6.42 18.05 5.66
CA THR A 265 5.36 17.51 4.81
C THR A 265 5.09 16.03 5.12
N LEU A 266 6.15 15.22 5.33
CA LEU A 266 6.02 13.80 5.68
C LEU A 266 5.44 13.62 7.09
N ASN A 267 5.93 14.39 8.06
CA ASN A 267 5.46 14.32 9.44
C ASN A 267 4.01 14.80 9.60
N ALA A 268 3.60 15.82 8.84
CA ALA A 268 2.22 16.32 8.86
C ALA A 268 1.21 15.30 8.31
N ALA A 269 1.62 14.44 7.38
CA ALA A 269 0.81 13.35 6.88
C ALA A 269 0.68 12.20 7.92
N ASP A 270 1.72 11.95 8.71
CA ASP A 270 1.74 10.90 9.74
C ASP A 270 0.82 11.23 10.94
N LEU A 271 0.69 12.51 11.30
CA LEU A 271 -0.08 12.94 12.48
C LEU A 271 -1.59 13.04 12.23
N ARG A 272 -2.05 13.11 10.99
CA ARG A 272 -3.48 13.33 10.69
C ARG A 272 -4.37 12.10 10.83
N HIS A 273 -3.83 10.90 10.94
CA HIS A 273 -4.60 9.66 10.80
C HIS A 273 -4.67 8.77 12.05
N TYR A 274 -3.94 9.10 13.12
CA TYR A 274 -3.85 8.23 14.31
C TYR A 274 -4.35 8.87 15.62
N TYR A 275 -4.97 10.08 15.54
CA TYR A 275 -5.55 10.78 16.69
C TYR A 275 -7.03 11.14 16.44
#